data_da6732adfa8370878a0bf09f2e95a3e9
#
_entry.id   da6732adfa8370878a0bf09f2e95a3e9
#
_cell.length_a   1.000
_cell.length_b   1.000
_cell.length_c   1.000
_cell.angle_alpha   90.00
_cell.angle_beta   90.00
_cell.angle_gamma   90.00
#
_symmetry.space_group_name_H-M   'P 1'
#
loop_
_entity.id
_entity.type
_entity.pdbx_description
1 polymer ?
#
loop_
_entity_poly.entity_id
_entity_poly.type
_entity_poly.pdbx_seq_one_letter_code
_entity_poly.pdbx_strand_id
1 'polypeptide(L)'
;MKSYLIAVVLLVCLSVVMIAQSSKEIADTHVAAAKAAARQEHTSLFGLCTAPEPVAASAQRGQQAAAQAQGPPDRKQWHAEPVKVFDNLYFLGMTEYSSWAVNTSDGIIIIDAIFDYSIEDEVANGLPKVGLDPKKIKYVIVSHGHIDHAGGAKYLQDHYGAHVIMGAADWDLLDRTGGAWPKPKRDMVATDGQRLTLGDTTLTLYLTPGHTLGTISTLIPVKDGGKPHLAALWGGTGFNWLRNRTTYITPDKPDRFWFETYRTSAERFRDIVTKAGADIILSNHTNTDGSKMKLAALAKRKPNDPHPYVIGNESVVRFLTVADECAKAGLARLN
;
A
#
# COMPACT_ATOMS: atom_id res chain seq x y z
N MET A 1 -10.73 62.00 -61.77
CA MET A 1 -11.52 60.82 -61.48
C MET A 1 -10.62 59.86 -60.65
N LYS A 2 -10.81 59.82 -59.34
CA LYS A 2 -10.05 58.95 -58.41
C LYS A 2 -10.93 57.80 -57.99
N SER A 3 -10.59 56.56 -58.42
CA SER A 3 -11.31 55.36 -58.05
C SER A 3 -10.78 54.87 -56.66
N TYR A 4 -11.61 54.77 -55.67
CA TYR A 4 -11.31 54.15 -54.39
C TYR A 4 -11.65 52.68 -54.43
N LEU A 5 -10.62 51.81 -54.29
CA LEU A 5 -10.78 50.39 -54.03
C LEU A 5 -11.11 50.18 -52.56
N ILE A 6 -12.28 49.65 -52.28
CA ILE A 6 -12.69 49.25 -50.93
C ILE A 6 -12.24 47.79 -50.79
N ALA A 7 -11.18 47.56 -49.93
CA ALA A 7 -10.78 46.23 -49.54
C ALA A 7 -11.66 45.76 -48.34
N VAL A 8 -12.54 44.79 -48.59
CA VAL A 8 -13.29 44.11 -47.54
C VAL A 8 -12.43 43.02 -46.92
N VAL A 9 -11.95 43.28 -45.71
CA VAL A 9 -11.25 42.28 -44.89
C VAL A 9 -12.27 41.39 -44.21
N LEU A 10 -12.48 40.17 -44.68
CA LEU A 10 -13.27 39.14 -44.00
C LEU A 10 -12.43 38.62 -42.80
N LEU A 11 -12.80 39.06 -41.60
CA LEU A 11 -12.32 38.46 -40.36
C LEU A 11 -13.11 37.16 -40.11
N VAL A 12 -12.47 36.00 -40.43
CA VAL A 12 -12.97 34.69 -40.04
C VAL A 12 -12.66 34.51 -38.56
N CYS A 13 -13.59 34.75 -37.67
CA CYS A 13 -13.49 34.36 -36.26
C CYS A 13 -13.64 32.83 -36.18
N LEU A 14 -12.52 32.10 -36.08
CA LEU A 14 -12.52 30.70 -35.63
C LEU A 14 -12.91 30.70 -34.14
N SER A 15 -14.17 30.55 -33.83
CA SER A 15 -14.61 30.19 -32.50
C SER A 15 -14.20 28.74 -32.22
N VAL A 16 -13.12 28.55 -31.44
CA VAL A 16 -12.78 27.24 -30.87
C VAL A 16 -13.87 26.94 -29.83
N VAL A 17 -14.84 26.12 -30.22
CA VAL A 17 -15.80 25.55 -29.28
C VAL A 17 -15.02 24.55 -28.42
N MET A 18 -14.61 24.97 -27.23
CA MET A 18 -14.15 24.04 -26.20
C MET A 18 -15.37 23.26 -25.73
N ILE A 19 -15.54 22.05 -26.24
CA ILE A 19 -16.53 21.10 -25.74
C ILE A 19 -16.01 20.66 -24.35
N ALA A 20 -16.69 21.04 -23.30
CA ALA A 20 -16.40 20.55 -21.96
C ALA A 20 -16.66 19.04 -21.93
N GLN A 21 -15.63 18.25 -21.58
CA GLN A 21 -15.78 16.81 -21.39
C GLN A 21 -16.73 16.52 -20.22
N SER A 22 -17.59 15.53 -20.37
CA SER A 22 -18.43 15.06 -19.28
C SER A 22 -17.58 14.40 -18.19
N SER A 23 -18.07 14.42 -16.95
CA SER A 23 -17.40 13.74 -15.82
C SER A 23 -17.12 12.27 -16.11
N LYS A 24 -18.01 11.60 -16.85
CA LYS A 24 -17.82 10.22 -17.31
C LYS A 24 -16.64 10.11 -18.28
N GLU A 25 -16.52 10.97 -19.28
CA GLU A 25 -15.41 10.94 -20.26
C GLU A 25 -14.07 11.20 -19.59
N ILE A 26 -14.03 12.12 -18.61
CA ILE A 26 -12.81 12.38 -17.80
C ILE A 26 -12.45 11.13 -16.99
N ALA A 27 -13.42 10.50 -16.32
CA ALA A 27 -13.19 9.27 -15.58
C ALA A 27 -12.68 8.12 -16.49
N ASP A 28 -13.29 7.94 -17.66
CA ASP A 28 -12.91 6.92 -18.64
C ASP A 28 -11.48 7.14 -19.18
N THR A 29 -11.07 8.42 -19.33
CA THR A 29 -9.71 8.78 -19.72
C THR A 29 -8.69 8.32 -18.66
N HIS A 30 -8.96 8.57 -17.38
CA HIS A 30 -8.11 8.11 -16.29
C HIS A 30 -8.09 6.58 -16.15
N VAL A 31 -9.23 5.92 -16.33
CA VAL A 31 -9.29 4.44 -16.36
C VAL A 31 -8.45 3.88 -17.51
N ALA A 32 -8.48 4.49 -18.68
CA ALA A 32 -7.65 4.06 -19.82
C ALA A 32 -6.15 4.27 -19.53
N ALA A 33 -5.77 5.40 -18.91
CA ALA A 33 -4.40 5.68 -18.49
C ALA A 33 -3.91 4.67 -17.43
N ALA A 34 -4.72 4.38 -16.42
CA ALA A 34 -4.42 3.36 -15.42
C ALA A 34 -4.23 1.97 -16.05
N LYS A 35 -5.10 1.58 -16.99
CA LYS A 35 -5.00 0.31 -17.71
C LYS A 35 -3.70 0.21 -18.53
N ALA A 36 -3.33 1.29 -19.20
CA ALA A 36 -2.08 1.37 -19.98
C ALA A 36 -0.85 1.25 -19.04
N ALA A 37 -0.89 1.87 -17.86
CA ALA A 37 0.17 1.76 -16.86
C ALA A 37 0.22 0.37 -16.22
N ALA A 38 -0.92 -0.26 -15.96
CA ALA A 38 -1.00 -1.58 -15.31
C ALA A 38 -0.33 -2.67 -16.13
N ARG A 39 -0.46 -2.66 -17.46
CA ARG A 39 -0.02 -3.73 -18.34
C ARG A 39 -0.49 -5.10 -17.80
N GLN A 40 0.36 -6.15 -17.88
CA GLN A 40 0.08 -7.48 -17.30
C GLN A 40 0.51 -7.59 -15.82
N GLU A 41 1.41 -6.71 -15.39
CA GLU A 41 2.11 -6.81 -14.10
C GLU A 41 1.26 -6.32 -12.92
N HIS A 42 0.41 -5.29 -13.14
CA HIS A 42 -0.33 -4.60 -12.07
C HIS A 42 -1.86 -4.69 -12.24
N THR A 43 -2.34 -5.77 -12.86
CA THR A 43 -3.79 -5.98 -13.13
C THR A 43 -4.62 -6.04 -11.85
N SER A 44 -4.09 -6.61 -10.76
CA SER A 44 -4.78 -6.64 -9.47
C SER A 44 -4.98 -5.25 -8.89
N LEU A 45 -3.97 -4.38 -8.99
CA LEU A 45 -4.08 -2.99 -8.53
C LEU A 45 -5.06 -2.18 -9.40
N PHE A 46 -5.14 -2.48 -10.70
CA PHE A 46 -6.10 -1.85 -11.61
C PHE A 46 -7.56 -2.04 -11.15
N GLY A 47 -7.85 -3.04 -10.32
CA GLY A 47 -9.15 -3.21 -9.67
C GLY A 47 -9.61 -1.99 -8.84
N LEU A 48 -8.70 -1.09 -8.43
CA LEU A 48 -9.05 0.19 -7.80
C LEU A 48 -9.90 1.08 -8.71
N CYS A 49 -9.68 1.05 -10.01
CA CYS A 49 -10.45 1.83 -10.99
C CYS A 49 -11.91 1.38 -11.11
N THR A 50 -12.20 0.14 -10.72
CA THR A 50 -13.53 -0.47 -10.69
C THR A 50 -14.03 -0.61 -9.25
N ALA A 51 -13.59 0.28 -8.35
CA ALA A 51 -13.98 0.26 -6.95
C ALA A 51 -15.50 0.15 -6.80
N PRO A 52 -15.97 -0.69 -5.87
CA PRO A 52 -17.40 -0.91 -5.70
C PRO A 52 -18.11 0.38 -5.29
N GLU A 53 -19.38 0.51 -5.68
CA GLU A 53 -20.25 1.55 -5.17
C GLU A 53 -20.25 1.57 -3.63
N PRO A 54 -20.40 2.76 -3.01
CA PRO A 54 -20.42 2.87 -1.56
C PRO A 54 -21.50 1.98 -0.93
N VAL A 55 -21.11 1.12 0.01
CA VAL A 55 -22.05 0.23 0.70
C VAL A 55 -22.73 0.97 1.86
N ALA A 56 -24.01 0.77 2.05
CA ALA A 56 -24.76 1.38 3.15
C ALA A 56 -24.20 0.97 4.52
N ALA A 57 -24.10 1.93 5.46
CA ALA A 57 -23.50 1.72 6.79
C ALA A 57 -24.15 0.60 7.63
N SER A 58 -25.46 0.37 7.42
CA SER A 58 -26.19 -0.73 8.10
C SER A 58 -25.74 -2.10 7.63
N ALA A 59 -25.53 -2.28 6.31
CA ALA A 59 -25.05 -3.54 5.74
C ALA A 59 -23.62 -3.85 6.19
N GLN A 60 -22.76 -2.84 6.30
CA GLN A 60 -21.38 -2.99 6.78
C GLN A 60 -21.29 -3.48 8.22
N ARG A 61 -22.09 -2.89 9.14
CA ARG A 61 -22.12 -3.30 10.54
C ARG A 61 -22.56 -4.75 10.70
N GLY A 62 -23.56 -5.20 9.92
CA GLY A 62 -24.01 -6.59 9.93
C GLY A 62 -22.93 -7.58 9.48
N GLN A 63 -22.20 -7.25 8.43
CA GLN A 63 -21.10 -8.10 7.92
C GLN A 63 -19.91 -8.17 8.90
N GLN A 64 -19.51 -7.07 9.52
CA GLN A 64 -18.43 -7.04 10.52
C GLN A 64 -18.81 -7.84 11.79
N ALA A 65 -20.04 -7.66 12.28
CA ALA A 65 -20.51 -8.41 13.44
C ALA A 65 -20.59 -9.92 13.17
N ALA A 66 -21.04 -10.32 11.98
CA ALA A 66 -21.08 -11.73 11.58
C ALA A 66 -19.67 -12.35 11.45
N ALA A 67 -18.71 -11.62 10.88
CA ALA A 67 -17.33 -12.07 10.77
C ALA A 67 -16.66 -12.23 12.15
N GLN A 68 -16.89 -11.30 13.08
CA GLN A 68 -16.37 -11.39 14.45
C GLN A 68 -16.98 -12.54 15.27
N ALA A 69 -18.23 -12.90 15.01
CA ALA A 69 -18.91 -13.98 15.71
C ALA A 69 -18.43 -15.39 15.31
N GLN A 70 -17.76 -15.54 14.17
CA GLN A 70 -17.29 -16.83 13.64
C GLN A 70 -15.93 -17.27 14.18
N GLY A 71 -15.21 -16.40 14.90
CA GLY A 71 -13.82 -16.64 15.31
C GLY A 71 -12.82 -16.64 14.14
N PRO A 72 -11.54 -16.98 14.40
CA PRO A 72 -10.53 -17.01 13.34
C PRO A 72 -10.83 -18.11 12.31
N PRO A 73 -10.55 -17.86 11.02
CA PRO A 73 -10.71 -18.87 9.96
C PRO A 73 -9.81 -20.09 10.20
N ASP A 74 -10.15 -21.23 9.58
CA ASP A 74 -9.27 -22.41 9.58
C ASP A 74 -7.87 -22.04 9.07
N ARG A 75 -6.83 -22.42 9.80
CA ARG A 75 -5.43 -22.16 9.49
C ARG A 75 -5.06 -22.51 8.03
N LYS A 76 -5.61 -23.58 7.50
CA LYS A 76 -5.38 -24.02 6.11
C LYS A 76 -5.79 -22.98 5.05
N GLN A 77 -6.68 -22.06 5.41
CA GLN A 77 -7.17 -21.02 4.47
C GLN A 77 -6.22 -19.81 4.39
N TRP A 78 -5.41 -19.59 5.41
CA TRP A 78 -4.60 -18.37 5.50
C TRP A 78 -3.10 -18.62 5.70
N HIS A 79 -2.66 -19.79 6.12
CA HIS A 79 -1.25 -20.11 6.34
C HIS A 79 -0.43 -20.04 5.05
N ALA A 80 0.75 -19.42 5.13
CA ALA A 80 1.76 -19.47 4.08
C ALA A 80 3.14 -19.80 4.70
N GLU A 81 3.92 -20.66 4.06
CA GLU A 81 5.27 -20.96 4.53
C GLU A 81 6.17 -19.72 4.44
N PRO A 82 7.02 -19.48 5.43
CA PRO A 82 7.96 -18.37 5.41
C PRO A 82 9.03 -18.58 4.35
N VAL A 83 9.45 -17.50 3.69
CA VAL A 83 10.41 -17.56 2.57
C VAL A 83 11.47 -16.49 2.71
N LYS A 84 12.75 -16.88 2.57
CA LYS A 84 13.84 -15.91 2.34
C LYS A 84 13.71 -15.37 0.92
N VAL A 85 13.38 -14.08 0.79
CA VAL A 85 13.14 -13.43 -0.52
C VAL A 85 14.40 -12.75 -1.04
N PHE A 86 15.12 -12.03 -0.18
CA PHE A 86 16.43 -11.43 -0.46
C PHE A 86 17.41 -11.81 0.64
N ASP A 87 18.68 -11.42 0.53
CA ASP A 87 19.69 -11.75 1.53
C ASP A 87 19.29 -11.32 2.94
N ASN A 88 18.56 -10.17 3.03
CA ASN A 88 18.14 -9.54 4.28
C ASN A 88 16.62 -9.31 4.38
N LEU A 89 15.80 -9.79 3.44
CA LEU A 89 14.34 -9.64 3.47
C LEU A 89 13.64 -10.99 3.39
N TYR A 90 12.69 -11.21 4.31
CA TYR A 90 11.97 -12.47 4.47
C TYR A 90 10.46 -12.21 4.47
N PHE A 91 9.71 -13.05 3.78
CA PHE A 91 8.26 -13.09 3.84
C PHE A 91 7.81 -14.00 4.98
N LEU A 92 6.97 -13.47 5.86
CA LEU A 92 6.38 -14.16 7.02
C LEU A 92 4.86 -13.98 7.09
N GLY A 93 4.26 -13.60 5.98
CA GLY A 93 2.85 -13.27 5.92
C GLY A 93 1.93 -14.48 5.77
N MET A 94 0.69 -14.16 5.47
CA MET A 94 -0.38 -15.11 5.17
C MET A 94 -0.58 -15.24 3.66
N THR A 95 -1.51 -16.08 3.23
CA THR A 95 -1.82 -16.23 1.79
C THR A 95 -2.26 -14.91 1.12
N GLU A 96 -2.96 -14.03 1.85
CA GLU A 96 -3.50 -12.77 1.30
C GLU A 96 -2.83 -11.51 1.88
N TYR A 97 -2.14 -11.62 3.02
CA TYR A 97 -1.59 -10.49 3.78
C TYR A 97 -0.09 -10.66 3.96
N SER A 98 0.65 -9.60 3.66
CA SER A 98 2.10 -9.63 3.79
C SER A 98 2.55 -9.20 5.18
N SER A 99 3.51 -9.93 5.73
CA SER A 99 4.39 -9.48 6.80
C SER A 99 5.82 -9.68 6.35
N TRP A 100 6.66 -8.69 6.52
CA TRP A 100 8.05 -8.73 6.07
C TRP A 100 9.00 -8.60 7.25
N ALA A 101 10.04 -9.45 7.30
CA ALA A 101 11.14 -9.27 8.24
C ALA A 101 12.38 -8.76 7.50
N VAL A 102 12.91 -7.63 7.95
CA VAL A 102 14.21 -7.11 7.54
C VAL A 102 15.23 -7.52 8.60
N ASN A 103 16.10 -8.44 8.24
CA ASN A 103 17.20 -8.89 9.11
C ASN A 103 18.40 -7.96 8.95
N THR A 104 18.90 -7.43 10.07
CA THR A 104 20.04 -6.50 10.14
C THR A 104 21.13 -7.05 11.03
N SER A 105 22.29 -6.39 11.11
CA SER A 105 23.38 -6.80 12.02
C SER A 105 22.98 -6.72 13.50
N ASP A 106 22.03 -5.87 13.89
CA ASP A 106 21.65 -5.62 15.30
C ASP A 106 20.26 -6.12 15.68
N GLY A 107 19.55 -6.76 14.76
CA GLY A 107 18.23 -7.31 15.05
C GLY A 107 17.30 -7.34 13.84
N ILE A 108 16.02 -7.46 14.11
CA ILE A 108 14.98 -7.63 13.10
C ILE A 108 13.96 -6.49 13.17
N ILE A 109 13.58 -5.96 12.01
CA ILE A 109 12.46 -5.05 11.85
C ILE A 109 11.33 -5.82 11.16
N ILE A 110 10.17 -5.90 11.78
CA ILE A 110 8.95 -6.44 11.16
C ILE A 110 8.19 -5.29 10.50
N ILE A 111 7.67 -5.52 9.30
CA ILE A 111 6.76 -4.59 8.62
C ILE A 111 5.43 -5.31 8.43
N ASP A 112 4.40 -4.78 9.06
CA ASP A 112 3.06 -5.31 9.30
C ASP A 112 3.02 -6.57 10.17
N ALA A 113 2.10 -6.54 11.12
CA ALA A 113 1.93 -7.58 12.13
C ALA A 113 0.69 -8.45 11.89
N ILE A 114 0.13 -8.42 10.68
CA ILE A 114 -1.03 -9.23 10.29
C ILE A 114 -2.14 -9.28 11.37
N PHE A 115 -2.92 -10.36 11.45
CA PHE A 115 -3.98 -10.51 12.45
C PHE A 115 -3.44 -11.03 13.78
N ASP A 116 -4.14 -10.73 14.86
CA ASP A 116 -3.85 -11.20 16.21
C ASP A 116 -3.86 -12.74 16.33
N TYR A 117 -4.74 -13.41 15.60
CA TYR A 117 -4.84 -14.87 15.60
C TYR A 117 -3.75 -15.58 14.79
N SER A 118 -3.02 -14.88 13.93
CA SER A 118 -2.03 -15.48 13.02
C SER A 118 -0.58 -15.11 13.32
N ILE A 119 -0.33 -14.04 14.09
CA ILE A 119 1.01 -13.47 14.32
C ILE A 119 1.98 -14.46 14.96
N GLU A 120 1.51 -15.28 15.91
CA GLU A 120 2.35 -16.27 16.56
C GLU A 120 2.79 -17.34 15.57
N ASP A 121 1.85 -17.90 14.79
CA ASP A 121 2.14 -18.96 13.83
C ASP A 121 3.01 -18.50 12.66
N GLU A 122 2.67 -17.34 12.06
CA GLU A 122 3.33 -16.89 10.84
C GLU A 122 4.64 -16.16 11.13
N VAL A 123 4.67 -15.27 12.12
CA VAL A 123 5.86 -14.44 12.38
C VAL A 123 6.74 -15.07 13.46
N ALA A 124 6.23 -15.31 14.67
CA ALA A 124 7.06 -15.78 15.77
C ALA A 124 7.61 -17.19 15.52
N ASN A 125 6.76 -18.11 15.07
CA ASN A 125 7.15 -19.49 14.73
C ASN A 125 7.69 -19.62 13.30
N GLY A 126 7.44 -18.63 12.43
CA GLY A 126 7.98 -18.59 11.06
C GLY A 126 9.46 -18.19 11.00
N LEU A 127 9.89 -17.22 11.83
CA LEU A 127 11.29 -16.76 11.87
C LEU A 127 12.30 -17.89 12.05
N PRO A 128 12.14 -18.81 13.02
CA PRO A 128 13.08 -19.94 13.17
C PRO A 128 13.16 -20.86 11.95
N LYS A 129 12.06 -21.02 11.19
CA LYS A 129 12.05 -21.84 9.97
C LYS A 129 12.96 -21.28 8.87
N VAL A 130 13.22 -19.98 8.90
CA VAL A 130 14.15 -19.31 7.97
C VAL A 130 15.47 -18.93 8.63
N GLY A 131 15.78 -19.51 9.80
CA GLY A 131 17.06 -19.36 10.50
C GLY A 131 17.20 -18.05 11.30
N LEU A 132 16.10 -17.39 11.62
CA LEU A 132 16.09 -16.15 12.38
C LEU A 132 15.54 -16.36 13.80
N ASP A 133 16.09 -15.63 14.78
CA ASP A 133 15.66 -15.68 16.17
C ASP A 133 14.61 -14.59 16.46
N PRO A 134 13.36 -14.94 16.84
CA PRO A 134 12.33 -13.96 17.13
C PRO A 134 12.66 -13.05 18.32
N LYS A 135 13.55 -13.47 19.23
CA LYS A 135 14.04 -12.63 20.34
C LYS A 135 14.85 -11.41 19.85
N LYS A 136 15.28 -11.43 18.58
CA LYS A 136 15.97 -10.30 17.95
C LYS A 136 15.04 -9.27 17.32
N ILE A 137 13.71 -9.43 17.39
CA ILE A 137 12.77 -8.40 16.93
C ILE A 137 12.96 -7.15 17.78
N LYS A 138 13.22 -6.01 17.13
CA LYS A 138 13.43 -4.70 17.77
C LYS A 138 12.31 -3.71 17.45
N TYR A 139 11.83 -3.74 16.20
CA TYR A 139 10.82 -2.80 15.72
C TYR A 139 9.72 -3.53 14.94
N VAL A 140 8.51 -2.99 15.05
CA VAL A 140 7.36 -3.32 14.23
C VAL A 140 6.86 -2.05 13.59
N ILE A 141 7.04 -1.90 12.29
CA ILE A 141 6.45 -0.82 11.49
C ILE A 141 5.07 -1.31 11.05
N VAL A 142 4.02 -0.65 11.49
CA VAL A 142 2.65 -0.93 11.06
C VAL A 142 2.31 0.06 9.96
N SER A 143 2.09 -0.43 8.74
CA SER A 143 1.81 0.42 7.58
C SER A 143 0.56 1.27 7.75
N HIS A 144 -0.46 0.73 8.43
CA HIS A 144 -1.67 1.45 8.83
C HIS A 144 -2.49 0.68 9.89
N GLY A 145 -3.42 1.39 10.55
CA GLY A 145 -4.12 0.92 11.74
C GLY A 145 -5.28 -0.07 11.53
N HIS A 146 -5.35 -0.82 10.41
CA HIS A 146 -6.33 -1.89 10.27
C HIS A 146 -5.86 -3.18 10.92
N ILE A 147 -6.84 -4.02 11.32
CA ILE A 147 -6.55 -5.26 12.07
C ILE A 147 -5.66 -6.24 11.30
N ASP A 148 -5.77 -6.28 9.99
CA ASP A 148 -4.97 -7.14 9.10
C ASP A 148 -3.49 -6.69 8.97
N HIS A 149 -3.13 -5.55 9.58
CA HIS A 149 -1.77 -5.03 9.62
C HIS A 149 -1.29 -4.72 11.04
N ALA A 150 -2.21 -4.33 11.92
CA ALA A 150 -1.91 -3.95 13.31
C ALA A 150 -2.25 -5.06 14.32
N GLY A 151 -3.01 -6.07 13.94
CA GLY A 151 -3.63 -7.03 14.87
C GLY A 151 -2.65 -7.75 15.78
N GLY A 152 -1.53 -8.21 15.22
CA GLY A 152 -0.49 -8.91 15.96
C GLY A 152 0.56 -8.01 16.63
N ALA A 153 0.48 -6.68 16.44
CA ALA A 153 1.52 -5.78 16.95
C ALA A 153 1.65 -5.83 18.49
N LYS A 154 0.52 -5.98 19.20
CA LYS A 154 0.56 -6.15 20.67
C LYS A 154 1.29 -7.42 21.07
N TYR A 155 1.09 -8.53 20.37
CA TYR A 155 1.81 -9.77 20.63
C TYR A 155 3.32 -9.57 20.54
N LEU A 156 3.80 -8.91 19.48
CA LEU A 156 5.23 -8.65 19.31
C LEU A 156 5.78 -7.66 20.34
N GLN A 157 4.99 -6.66 20.75
CA GLN A 157 5.33 -5.70 21.79
C GLN A 157 5.48 -6.40 23.15
N ASP A 158 4.51 -7.25 23.53
CA ASP A 158 4.47 -7.87 24.85
C ASP A 158 5.50 -9.02 25.01
N HIS A 159 5.69 -9.84 23.95
CA HIS A 159 6.53 -11.04 24.06
C HIS A 159 8.00 -10.80 23.72
N TYR A 160 8.29 -9.80 22.90
CA TYR A 160 9.65 -9.52 22.43
C TYR A 160 10.16 -8.13 22.81
N GLY A 161 9.32 -7.29 23.44
CA GLY A 161 9.68 -5.91 23.76
C GLY A 161 9.89 -5.04 22.52
N ALA A 162 9.26 -5.40 21.40
CA ALA A 162 9.42 -4.68 20.16
C ALA A 162 8.78 -3.30 20.23
N HIS A 163 9.47 -2.27 19.73
CA HIS A 163 8.91 -0.93 19.58
C HIS A 163 7.96 -0.89 18.38
N VAL A 164 6.71 -0.45 18.61
CA VAL A 164 5.70 -0.33 17.55
C VAL A 164 5.70 1.09 17.00
N ILE A 165 5.90 1.20 15.67
CA ILE A 165 5.95 2.46 14.93
C ILE A 165 4.70 2.56 14.05
N MET A 166 3.93 3.65 14.18
CA MET A 166 2.72 3.91 13.40
C MET A 166 2.54 5.41 13.19
N GLY A 167 1.85 5.80 12.12
CA GLY A 167 1.46 7.20 11.93
C GLY A 167 0.55 7.73 13.04
N ALA A 168 0.69 8.99 13.43
CA ALA A 168 -0.10 9.60 14.53
C ALA A 168 -1.61 9.38 14.38
N ALA A 169 -2.13 9.65 13.18
CA ALA A 169 -3.56 9.50 12.87
C ALA A 169 -4.06 8.05 12.98
N ASP A 170 -3.18 7.07 12.80
CA ASP A 170 -3.54 5.66 12.89
C ASP A 170 -3.43 5.11 14.32
N TRP A 171 -2.57 5.68 15.14
CA TRP A 171 -2.68 5.51 16.60
C TRP A 171 -4.05 5.99 17.11
N ASP A 172 -4.49 7.16 16.67
CA ASP A 172 -5.80 7.71 17.02
C ASP A 172 -6.95 6.90 16.40
N LEU A 173 -6.74 6.27 15.22
CA LEU A 173 -7.69 5.35 14.61
C LEU A 173 -7.88 4.09 15.45
N LEU A 174 -6.80 3.49 15.96
CA LEU A 174 -6.86 2.34 16.85
C LEU A 174 -7.67 2.63 18.12
N ASP A 175 -7.49 3.82 18.72
CA ASP A 175 -8.20 4.23 19.93
C ASP A 175 -9.71 4.40 19.68
N ARG A 176 -10.08 4.85 18.47
CA ARG A 176 -11.49 5.09 18.09
C ARG A 176 -12.19 3.86 17.53
N THR A 177 -11.46 2.97 16.86
CA THR A 177 -12.07 1.77 16.26
C THR A 177 -12.34 0.75 17.35
N GLY A 178 -13.63 0.45 17.55
CA GLY A 178 -14.06 -0.66 18.39
C GLY A 178 -13.52 -2.00 17.86
N GLY A 179 -13.65 -3.04 18.64
CA GLY A 179 -13.23 -4.38 18.30
C GLY A 179 -12.53 -5.04 19.45
N ALA A 180 -12.77 -6.34 19.63
CA ALA A 180 -12.26 -7.11 20.75
C ALA A 180 -10.81 -7.58 20.58
N TRP A 181 -10.15 -7.22 19.47
CA TRP A 181 -8.78 -7.65 19.23
C TRP A 181 -7.77 -6.85 20.08
N PRO A 182 -6.67 -7.49 20.51
CA PRO A 182 -5.67 -6.87 21.38
C PRO A 182 -4.91 -5.75 20.67
N LYS A 183 -5.01 -4.52 21.14
CA LYS A 183 -4.32 -3.35 20.56
C LYS A 183 -2.98 -3.11 21.22
N PRO A 184 -1.92 -2.78 20.46
CA PRO A 184 -0.64 -2.40 21.01
C PRO A 184 -0.77 -1.12 21.84
N LYS A 185 0.05 -0.99 22.86
CA LYS A 185 0.22 0.28 23.56
C LYS A 185 0.91 1.27 22.63
N ARG A 186 0.38 2.51 22.56
CA ARG A 186 1.00 3.61 21.80
C ARG A 186 2.46 3.79 22.21
N ASP A 187 3.36 3.77 21.22
CA ASP A 187 4.81 3.82 21.44
C ASP A 187 5.43 4.88 20.52
N MET A 188 5.94 4.52 19.35
CA MET A 188 6.61 5.46 18.47
C MET A 188 5.66 6.02 17.40
N VAL A 189 5.78 7.32 17.13
CA VAL A 189 5.04 8.00 16.07
C VAL A 189 5.97 8.24 14.89
N ALA A 190 5.60 7.69 13.72
CA ALA A 190 6.35 7.92 12.51
C ALA A 190 6.23 9.38 12.05
N THR A 191 7.33 9.92 11.56
CA THR A 191 7.38 11.23 10.89
C THR A 191 7.75 11.06 9.41
N ASP A 192 7.32 12.02 8.59
CA ASP A 192 7.56 11.96 7.16
C ASP A 192 9.05 12.08 6.83
N GLY A 193 9.56 11.17 5.99
CA GLY A 193 10.99 11.07 5.66
C GLY A 193 11.87 10.52 6.80
N GLN A 194 11.26 9.97 7.86
CA GLN A 194 12.00 9.41 8.99
C GLN A 194 12.94 8.29 8.53
N ARG A 195 14.18 8.36 8.95
CA ARG A 195 15.19 7.30 8.77
C ARG A 195 15.23 6.44 10.03
N LEU A 196 14.89 5.16 9.88
CA LEU A 196 15.01 4.16 10.94
C LEU A 196 16.23 3.29 10.66
N THR A 197 17.27 3.46 11.47
CA THR A 197 18.50 2.67 11.36
C THR A 197 18.54 1.60 12.45
N LEU A 198 18.80 0.36 12.05
CA LEU A 198 19.11 -0.75 12.94
C LEU A 198 20.31 -1.50 12.36
N GLY A 199 21.42 -1.50 13.08
CA GLY A 199 22.67 -2.08 12.61
C GLY A 199 23.12 -1.49 11.26
N ASP A 200 23.35 -2.34 10.29
CA ASP A 200 23.84 -2.00 8.94
C ASP A 200 22.74 -1.54 7.96
N THR A 201 21.50 -1.47 8.40
CA THR A 201 20.35 -1.21 7.51
C THR A 201 19.56 0.03 7.96
N THR A 202 19.25 0.91 7.00
CA THR A 202 18.40 2.10 7.23
C THR A 202 17.19 2.05 6.32
N LEU A 203 16.00 1.98 6.90
CA LEU A 203 14.73 2.16 6.22
C LEU A 203 14.35 3.64 6.21
N THR A 204 13.62 4.07 5.16
CA THR A 204 13.04 5.43 5.14
C THR A 204 11.53 5.34 5.10
N LEU A 205 10.87 5.96 6.07
CA LEU A 205 9.42 5.96 6.24
C LEU A 205 8.83 7.24 5.66
N TYR A 206 7.79 7.11 4.85
CA TYR A 206 7.06 8.25 4.28
C TYR A 206 5.60 8.18 4.67
N LEU A 207 5.04 9.29 5.14
CA LEU A 207 3.61 9.39 5.35
C LEU A 207 2.91 9.53 3.99
N THR A 208 2.05 8.58 3.67
CA THR A 208 1.28 8.51 2.43
C THR A 208 -0.21 8.36 2.74
N PRO A 209 -0.83 9.41 3.35
CA PRO A 209 -2.23 9.35 3.74
C PRO A 209 -3.16 9.10 2.53
N GLY A 210 -4.33 8.50 2.81
CA GLY A 210 -5.36 8.25 1.80
C GLY A 210 -6.09 6.94 2.05
N HIS A 211 -5.40 5.83 2.19
CA HIS A 211 -5.99 4.56 2.64
C HIS A 211 -6.48 4.68 4.10
N THR A 212 -5.62 5.18 4.96
CA THR A 212 -5.88 5.84 6.24
C THR A 212 -5.12 7.15 6.28
N LEU A 213 -5.34 7.99 7.30
CA LEU A 213 -4.61 9.25 7.44
C LEU A 213 -3.20 9.07 7.99
N GLY A 214 -2.91 7.95 8.63
CA GLY A 214 -1.60 7.62 9.18
C GLY A 214 -0.79 6.62 8.34
N THR A 215 -1.24 6.29 7.11
CA THR A 215 -0.57 5.32 6.26
C THR A 215 0.92 5.65 6.07
N ILE A 216 1.77 4.63 6.21
CA ILE A 216 3.23 4.69 6.03
C ILE A 216 3.62 3.83 4.82
N SER A 217 4.33 4.42 3.87
CA SER A 217 5.07 3.71 2.82
C SER A 217 6.56 3.70 3.15
N THR A 218 7.27 2.63 2.78
CA THR A 218 8.64 2.42 3.26
C THR A 218 9.59 2.10 2.11
N LEU A 219 10.77 2.74 2.07
CA LEU A 219 11.89 2.30 1.25
C LEU A 219 12.79 1.36 2.06
N ILE A 220 13.10 0.20 1.48
CA ILE A 220 13.81 -0.91 2.14
C ILE A 220 15.00 -1.31 1.27
N PRO A 221 16.24 -1.03 1.68
CA PRO A 221 17.43 -1.56 1.00
C PRO A 221 17.50 -3.08 1.14
N VAL A 222 17.65 -3.78 0.02
CA VAL A 222 17.78 -5.25 0.00
C VAL A 222 18.94 -5.68 -0.88
N LYS A 223 19.35 -6.94 -0.77
CA LYS A 223 20.43 -7.50 -1.59
C LYS A 223 20.03 -8.86 -2.16
N ASP A 224 20.40 -9.13 -3.42
CA ASP A 224 20.29 -10.43 -4.07
C ASP A 224 21.70 -10.95 -4.40
N GLY A 225 22.19 -11.92 -3.62
CA GLY A 225 23.57 -12.39 -3.76
C GLY A 225 24.61 -11.28 -3.59
N GLY A 226 24.37 -10.34 -2.68
CA GLY A 226 25.21 -9.18 -2.43
C GLY A 226 24.95 -7.97 -3.35
N LYS A 227 24.25 -8.15 -4.47
CA LYS A 227 23.88 -7.04 -5.38
C LYS A 227 22.79 -6.17 -4.75
N PRO A 228 23.00 -4.85 -4.62
CA PRO A 228 22.05 -3.96 -3.98
C PRO A 228 20.81 -3.70 -4.87
N HIS A 229 19.66 -3.67 -4.23
CA HIS A 229 18.35 -3.30 -4.77
C HIS A 229 17.61 -2.42 -3.77
N LEU A 230 16.55 -1.75 -4.21
CA LEU A 230 15.71 -0.93 -3.35
C LEU A 230 14.24 -1.31 -3.53
N ALA A 231 13.64 -1.81 -2.46
CA ALA A 231 12.22 -2.09 -2.43
C ALA A 231 11.43 -0.88 -1.93
N ALA A 232 10.32 -0.61 -2.60
CA ALA A 232 9.31 0.37 -2.21
C ALA A 232 8.06 -0.37 -1.77
N LEU A 233 7.71 -0.29 -0.49
CA LEU A 233 6.47 -0.83 0.05
C LEU A 233 5.41 0.27 0.04
N TRP A 234 4.31 0.06 -0.72
CA TRP A 234 3.14 0.93 -0.71
C TRP A 234 2.21 0.52 0.43
N GLY A 235 2.08 1.39 1.45
CA GLY A 235 1.51 1.05 2.74
C GLY A 235 -0.02 0.98 2.81
N GLY A 236 -0.76 1.35 1.77
CA GLY A 236 -2.22 1.29 1.80
C GLY A 236 -2.85 1.32 0.41
N THR A 237 -3.49 0.22 0.01
CA THR A 237 -3.87 0.01 -1.39
C THR A 237 -5.31 0.39 -1.70
N GLY A 238 -6.27 0.15 -0.80
CA GLY A 238 -7.69 0.26 -1.09
C GLY A 238 -8.31 1.64 -0.83
N PHE A 239 -9.45 1.93 -1.47
CA PHE A 239 -10.30 3.08 -1.17
C PHE A 239 -11.29 2.72 -0.05
N ASN A 240 -10.77 2.59 1.19
CA ASN A 240 -11.55 2.04 2.31
C ASN A 240 -12.74 2.90 2.73
N TRP A 241 -12.68 4.21 2.52
CA TRP A 241 -13.81 5.10 2.81
C TRP A 241 -15.06 4.80 1.97
N LEU A 242 -14.91 4.17 0.80
CA LEU A 242 -16.05 3.73 0.00
C LEU A 242 -16.79 2.56 0.65
N ARG A 243 -16.07 1.72 1.38
CA ARG A 243 -16.61 0.52 2.05
C ARG A 243 -16.97 0.75 3.51
N ASN A 244 -16.21 1.59 4.22
CA ASN A 244 -16.38 1.84 5.67
C ASN A 244 -16.66 3.32 5.93
N ARG A 245 -17.75 3.80 5.37
CA ARG A 245 -18.14 5.22 5.39
C ARG A 245 -18.27 5.79 6.79
N THR A 246 -18.81 5.02 7.75
CA THR A 246 -18.99 5.46 9.14
C THR A 246 -17.71 5.78 9.88
N THR A 247 -16.60 5.15 9.49
CA THR A 247 -15.29 5.39 10.09
C THR A 247 -14.58 6.58 9.43
N TYR A 248 -14.78 6.79 8.13
CA TYR A 248 -13.96 7.71 7.34
C TYR A 248 -14.67 8.98 6.89
N ILE A 249 -15.96 8.91 6.57
CA ILE A 249 -16.68 10.05 6.01
C ILE A 249 -17.23 10.93 7.11
N THR A 250 -16.82 12.19 7.09
CA THR A 250 -17.30 13.26 7.97
C THR A 250 -17.60 14.51 7.12
N PRO A 251 -18.31 15.53 7.63
CA PRO A 251 -18.58 16.76 6.88
C PRO A 251 -17.32 17.47 6.38
N ASP A 252 -16.22 17.42 7.14
CA ASP A 252 -14.91 17.99 6.79
C ASP A 252 -14.02 17.05 5.97
N LYS A 253 -14.37 15.77 5.86
CA LYS A 253 -13.66 14.74 5.08
C LYS A 253 -14.63 13.93 4.20
N PRO A 254 -15.25 14.57 3.17
CA PRO A 254 -16.11 13.89 2.21
C PRO A 254 -15.28 12.99 1.26
N ASP A 255 -15.94 12.24 0.38
CA ASP A 255 -15.27 11.36 -0.61
C ASP A 255 -14.18 12.09 -1.41
N ARG A 256 -14.43 13.34 -1.81
CA ARG A 256 -13.45 14.18 -2.53
C ARG A 256 -12.15 14.33 -1.76
N PHE A 257 -12.22 14.63 -0.47
CA PHE A 257 -11.03 14.76 0.40
C PHE A 257 -10.16 13.50 0.35
N TRP A 258 -10.77 12.33 0.41
CA TRP A 258 -10.05 11.07 0.44
C TRP A 258 -9.41 10.74 -0.90
N PHE A 259 -10.12 10.92 -2.01
CA PHE A 259 -9.56 10.73 -3.35
C PHE A 259 -8.39 11.69 -3.62
N GLU A 260 -8.53 12.97 -3.27
CA GLU A 260 -7.47 13.96 -3.42
C GLU A 260 -6.25 13.64 -2.57
N THR A 261 -6.46 13.22 -1.32
CA THR A 261 -5.39 12.83 -0.40
C THR A 261 -4.63 11.60 -0.92
N TYR A 262 -5.36 10.57 -1.35
CA TYR A 262 -4.77 9.35 -1.89
C TYR A 262 -3.97 9.61 -3.17
N ARG A 263 -4.56 10.36 -4.11
CA ARG A 263 -3.91 10.76 -5.35
C ARG A 263 -2.60 11.50 -5.09
N THR A 264 -2.65 12.52 -4.23
CA THR A 264 -1.46 13.32 -3.87
C THR A 264 -0.35 12.46 -3.26
N SER A 265 -0.71 11.49 -2.42
CA SER A 265 0.25 10.56 -1.84
C SER A 265 0.86 9.63 -2.88
N ALA A 266 0.05 9.09 -3.80
CA ALA A 266 0.54 8.22 -4.88
C ALA A 266 1.48 8.97 -5.83
N GLU A 267 1.11 10.20 -6.22
CA GLU A 267 1.92 11.08 -7.07
C GLU A 267 3.26 11.42 -6.41
N ARG A 268 3.23 11.84 -5.15
CA ARG A 268 4.42 12.15 -4.37
C ARG A 268 5.33 10.94 -4.19
N PHE A 269 4.78 9.78 -3.82
CA PHE A 269 5.59 8.57 -3.60
C PHE A 269 6.16 8.04 -4.91
N ARG A 270 5.46 8.21 -6.03
CA ARG A 270 5.98 7.95 -7.38
C ARG A 270 7.24 8.76 -7.68
N ASP A 271 7.24 10.04 -7.34
CA ASP A 271 8.43 10.91 -7.52
C ASP A 271 9.59 10.47 -6.63
N ILE A 272 9.29 10.06 -5.38
CA ILE A 272 10.28 9.54 -4.43
C ILE A 272 10.94 8.28 -4.98
N VAL A 273 10.16 7.27 -5.39
CA VAL A 273 10.69 6.00 -5.90
C VAL A 273 11.44 6.17 -7.22
N THR A 274 11.00 7.12 -8.06
CA THR A 274 11.70 7.47 -9.30
C THR A 274 13.09 8.00 -9.00
N LYS A 275 13.20 9.00 -8.11
CA LYS A 275 14.47 9.62 -7.72
C LYS A 275 15.39 8.65 -6.97
N ALA A 276 14.81 7.77 -6.16
CA ALA A 276 15.56 6.78 -5.39
C ALA A 276 16.01 5.58 -6.23
N GLY A 277 15.44 5.38 -7.43
CA GLY A 277 15.74 4.25 -8.29
C GLY A 277 15.20 2.92 -7.75
N ALA A 278 14.09 2.94 -6.97
CA ALA A 278 13.49 1.70 -6.46
C ALA A 278 13.08 0.78 -7.60
N ASP A 279 13.51 -0.47 -7.57
CA ASP A 279 13.33 -1.46 -8.64
C ASP A 279 12.47 -2.67 -8.22
N ILE A 280 11.93 -2.61 -7.00
CA ILE A 280 11.04 -3.61 -6.40
C ILE A 280 9.82 -2.88 -5.84
N ILE A 281 8.62 -3.39 -6.14
CA ILE A 281 7.38 -2.98 -5.47
C ILE A 281 6.90 -4.08 -4.53
N LEU A 282 6.57 -3.69 -3.30
CA LEU A 282 5.92 -4.49 -2.28
C LEU A 282 4.61 -3.84 -1.87
N SER A 283 3.68 -4.66 -1.42
CA SER A 283 2.42 -4.25 -0.81
C SER A 283 2.17 -5.06 0.45
N ASN A 284 1.28 -4.57 1.27
CA ASN A 284 0.77 -5.29 2.45
C ASN A 284 -0.29 -6.36 2.11
N HIS A 285 -0.67 -6.49 0.83
CA HIS A 285 -1.52 -7.56 0.31
C HIS A 285 -0.83 -8.31 -0.83
N THR A 286 -0.69 -9.62 -0.72
CA THR A 286 0.09 -10.47 -1.62
C THR A 286 -0.43 -10.51 -3.06
N ASN A 287 -1.74 -10.28 -3.26
CA ASN A 287 -2.34 -10.21 -4.58
C ASN A 287 -2.04 -8.89 -5.30
N THR A 288 -1.82 -7.81 -4.57
CA THR A 288 -1.67 -6.47 -5.13
C THR A 288 -0.33 -6.27 -5.83
N ASP A 289 0.76 -6.72 -5.21
CA ASP A 289 2.11 -6.64 -5.77
C ASP A 289 2.52 -7.92 -6.54
N GLY A 290 1.63 -8.90 -6.61
CA GLY A 290 1.87 -10.19 -7.24
C GLY A 290 2.77 -11.13 -6.41
N SER A 291 2.95 -10.89 -5.12
CA SER A 291 3.77 -11.71 -4.23
C SER A 291 3.40 -13.19 -4.26
N LYS A 292 2.10 -13.56 -4.37
CA LYS A 292 1.68 -14.95 -4.54
C LYS A 292 2.40 -15.66 -5.68
N MET A 293 2.47 -15.02 -6.84
CA MET A 293 3.14 -15.59 -8.03
C MET A 293 4.66 -15.48 -7.91
N LYS A 294 5.16 -14.36 -7.37
CA LYS A 294 6.59 -14.12 -7.21
C LYS A 294 7.24 -15.09 -6.22
N LEU A 295 6.58 -15.41 -5.10
CA LEU A 295 7.06 -16.42 -4.14
C LEU A 295 7.12 -17.82 -4.77
N ALA A 296 6.10 -18.21 -5.55
CA ALA A 296 6.08 -19.46 -6.26
C ALA A 296 7.16 -19.54 -7.37
N ALA A 297 7.45 -18.43 -8.04
CA ALA A 297 8.53 -18.32 -9.02
C ALA A 297 9.90 -18.37 -8.35
N LEU A 298 10.06 -17.71 -7.20
CA LEU A 298 11.29 -17.70 -6.42
C LEU A 298 11.67 -19.13 -5.96
N ALA A 299 10.71 -19.94 -5.54
CA ALA A 299 10.93 -21.33 -5.15
C ALA A 299 11.46 -22.21 -6.29
N LYS A 300 11.29 -21.80 -7.55
CA LYS A 300 11.75 -22.50 -8.77
C LYS A 300 12.96 -21.83 -9.40
N ARG A 301 13.42 -20.69 -8.85
CA ARG A 301 14.54 -19.90 -9.38
C ARG A 301 15.83 -20.70 -9.33
N LYS A 302 16.53 -20.76 -10.46
CA LYS A 302 17.87 -21.34 -10.56
C LYS A 302 18.94 -20.26 -10.35
N PRO A 303 20.19 -20.64 -10.00
CA PRO A 303 21.30 -19.69 -10.02
C PRO A 303 21.37 -18.96 -11.37
N ASN A 304 21.54 -17.66 -11.34
CA ASN A 304 21.58 -16.73 -12.49
C ASN A 304 20.23 -16.40 -13.16
N ASP A 305 19.12 -17.02 -12.76
CA ASP A 305 17.80 -16.56 -13.25
C ASP A 305 17.50 -15.17 -12.69
N PRO A 306 16.77 -14.32 -13.43
CA PRO A 306 16.29 -13.04 -12.91
C PRO A 306 15.51 -13.21 -11.60
N HIS A 307 15.68 -12.26 -10.67
CA HIS A 307 14.93 -12.29 -9.42
C HIS A 307 13.46 -11.86 -9.66
N PRO A 308 12.44 -12.67 -9.30
CA PRO A 308 11.04 -12.38 -9.66
C PRO A 308 10.48 -11.11 -9.05
N TYR A 309 11.08 -10.60 -7.98
CA TYR A 309 10.69 -9.31 -7.37
C TYR A 309 11.40 -8.09 -7.99
N VAL A 310 12.52 -8.27 -8.70
CA VAL A 310 13.25 -7.17 -9.34
C VAL A 310 12.61 -6.90 -10.70
N ILE A 311 11.69 -5.95 -10.73
CA ILE A 311 10.86 -5.62 -11.91
C ILE A 311 11.30 -4.33 -12.61
N GLY A 312 12.30 -3.65 -12.07
CA GLY A 312 12.84 -2.39 -12.57
C GLY A 312 12.04 -1.15 -12.15
N ASN A 313 12.72 -0.01 -12.11
CA ASN A 313 12.15 1.25 -11.64
C ASN A 313 10.93 1.69 -12.47
N GLU A 314 10.96 1.52 -13.79
CA GLU A 314 9.80 1.85 -14.65
C GLU A 314 8.53 1.11 -14.20
N SER A 315 8.62 -0.17 -13.84
CA SER A 315 7.46 -0.95 -13.39
C SER A 315 6.96 -0.47 -12.02
N VAL A 316 7.86 -0.12 -11.10
CA VAL A 316 7.48 0.49 -9.80
C VAL A 316 6.74 1.82 -10.01
N VAL A 317 7.23 2.66 -10.92
CA VAL A 317 6.58 3.94 -11.29
C VAL A 317 5.19 3.69 -11.89
N ARG A 318 5.02 2.69 -12.76
CA ARG A 318 3.72 2.32 -13.34
C ARG A 318 2.73 1.85 -12.27
N PHE A 319 3.16 1.09 -11.26
CA PHE A 319 2.31 0.70 -10.14
C PHE A 319 1.67 1.91 -9.46
N LEU A 320 2.47 2.92 -9.11
CA LEU A 320 1.98 4.14 -8.48
C LEU A 320 1.17 5.03 -9.44
N THR A 321 1.45 4.97 -10.75
CA THR A 321 0.61 5.61 -11.77
C THR A 321 -0.78 4.99 -11.82
N VAL A 322 -0.90 3.65 -11.70
CA VAL A 322 -2.22 2.99 -11.60
C VAL A 322 -2.99 3.49 -10.37
N ALA A 323 -2.33 3.57 -9.21
CA ALA A 323 -2.94 4.07 -7.98
C ALA A 323 -3.45 5.52 -8.12
N ASP A 324 -2.63 6.40 -8.69
CA ASP A 324 -2.94 7.80 -8.95
C ASP A 324 -4.11 7.95 -9.95
N GLU A 325 -4.02 7.29 -11.10
CA GLU A 325 -5.01 7.41 -12.16
C GLU A 325 -6.39 6.81 -11.76
N CYS A 326 -6.40 5.71 -10.98
CA CYS A 326 -7.66 5.18 -10.44
C CYS A 326 -8.29 6.13 -9.41
N ALA A 327 -7.49 6.83 -8.60
CA ALA A 327 -7.99 7.85 -7.68
C ALA A 327 -8.57 9.06 -8.43
N LYS A 328 -7.91 9.51 -9.52
CA LYS A 328 -8.42 10.57 -10.41
C LYS A 328 -9.73 10.17 -11.10
N ALA A 329 -9.85 8.91 -11.54
CA ALA A 329 -11.09 8.38 -12.08
C ALA A 329 -12.23 8.42 -11.05
N GLY A 330 -11.95 8.02 -9.80
CA GLY A 330 -12.90 8.13 -8.69
C GLY A 330 -13.32 9.56 -8.42
N LEU A 331 -12.36 10.48 -8.39
CA LEU A 331 -12.60 11.91 -8.19
C LEU A 331 -13.49 12.52 -9.31
N ALA A 332 -13.23 12.16 -10.57
CA ALA A 332 -14.03 12.62 -11.71
C ALA A 332 -15.48 12.16 -11.64
N ARG A 333 -15.76 10.99 -11.08
CA ARG A 333 -17.12 10.43 -10.89
C ARG A 333 -17.94 11.15 -9.82
N LEU A 334 -17.31 12.00 -8.98
CA LEU A 334 -18.00 12.78 -7.95
C LEU A 334 -18.60 14.09 -8.49
N ASN A 335 -18.32 14.47 -9.71
CA ASN A 335 -18.84 15.66 -10.41
C ASN A 335 -19.98 15.23 -11.35
#